data_858c750712aa016d2e52c8fc277a5a7c
#
_entry.id   858c750712aa016d2e52c8fc277a5a7c
#
_cell.length_a   1.000
_cell.length_b   1.000
_cell.length_c   1.000
_cell.angle_alpha   90.00
_cell.angle_beta   90.00
_cell.angle_gamma   90.00
#
_symmetry.space_group_name_H-M   'P 1'
#
loop_
_entity.id
_entity.type
_entity.pdbx_description
1 polymer ?
#
loop_
_entity_poly.entity_id
_entity_poly.type
_entity_poly.pdbx_seq_one_letter_code
_entity_poly.pdbx_strand_id
1 'polypeptide(L)'
;MDNTTKLNVIFGDVTLGVSGPGFHYIFAYDRGGLESLVQDGKEWLYRTPMPALWRATTDNDRGNGFSTKSAQWLGADLFSSCDHISVAIDGQSIPLPIAPENNRYSDHETATTVAVTFTYTTPTTPATTIAVTYTVAASGAMMVAVHYAGKADLPELPALGLRLVMPTPALGFTYQGLSGETYPDRKAGGRKGIHQVTGVPVTPYLVPQECGMHVDNQWVTVTRGTTQNNADADHDAFSLKVRQTQHHFAFSCLPYTPTELENATHQEELPVPRRTVLTIYGAVRGVGGIDSWGSDVEAPYHIAGDSDHDFSFEIAGPMPV
;
A
#
# COMPACT_ATOMS: atom_id res chain seq x y z
N MET A 1 -11.03 33.21 -18.09
CA MET A 1 -11.86 32.33 -17.27
C MET A 1 -10.98 31.15 -16.95
N ASP A 2 -10.51 31.07 -15.70
CA ASP A 2 -9.72 29.91 -15.26
C ASP A 2 -10.59 28.67 -15.31
N ASN A 3 -10.35 27.84 -16.31
CA ASN A 3 -10.99 26.54 -16.48
C ASN A 3 -10.32 25.52 -15.56
N THR A 4 -10.26 25.85 -14.26
CA THR A 4 -9.73 24.91 -13.26
C THR A 4 -10.70 23.74 -13.19
N THR A 5 -10.31 22.59 -13.72
CA THR A 5 -11.05 21.33 -13.56
C THR A 5 -11.28 21.11 -12.07
N LYS A 6 -12.54 20.88 -11.68
CA LYS A 6 -12.91 20.63 -10.30
C LYS A 6 -13.27 19.16 -10.11
N LEU A 7 -13.06 18.67 -8.90
CA LEU A 7 -13.58 17.38 -8.44
C LEU A 7 -15.10 17.49 -8.24
N ASN A 8 -15.84 16.44 -8.59
CA ASN A 8 -17.19 16.23 -8.10
C ASN A 8 -17.11 15.39 -6.83
N VAL A 9 -17.84 15.84 -5.80
CA VAL A 9 -17.88 15.18 -4.49
C VAL A 9 -19.29 14.71 -4.24
N ILE A 10 -19.46 13.43 -3.92
CA ILE A 10 -20.75 12.81 -3.62
C ILE A 10 -20.69 12.25 -2.21
N PHE A 11 -21.57 12.71 -1.35
CA PHE A 11 -21.68 12.25 0.03
C PHE A 11 -22.76 11.18 0.11
N GLY A 12 -22.37 9.91 0.16
CA GLY A 12 -23.27 8.78 0.39
C GLY A 12 -23.58 8.57 1.86
N ASP A 13 -24.39 7.55 2.16
CA ASP A 13 -24.79 7.25 3.54
C ASP A 13 -23.60 6.93 4.45
N VAL A 14 -22.69 6.10 3.96
CA VAL A 14 -21.46 5.68 4.65
C VAL A 14 -20.24 5.74 3.74
N THR A 15 -20.32 6.54 2.66
CA THR A 15 -19.26 6.65 1.67
C THR A 15 -19.06 8.08 1.22
N LEU A 16 -17.85 8.37 0.74
CA LEU A 16 -17.49 9.59 0.05
C LEU A 16 -16.99 9.23 -1.35
N GLY A 17 -17.71 9.67 -2.38
CA GLY A 17 -17.29 9.54 -3.77
C GLY A 17 -16.56 10.80 -4.24
N VAL A 18 -15.42 10.63 -4.90
CA VAL A 18 -14.65 11.72 -5.51
C VAL A 18 -14.38 11.36 -6.97
N SER A 19 -14.78 12.21 -7.90
CA SER A 19 -14.65 11.91 -9.32
C SER A 19 -14.24 13.12 -10.15
N GLY A 20 -13.69 12.82 -11.31
CA GLY A 20 -13.32 13.76 -12.36
C GLY A 20 -13.14 13.03 -13.69
N PRO A 21 -12.63 13.71 -14.73
CA PRO A 21 -12.40 13.07 -16.01
C PRO A 21 -11.46 11.86 -15.89
N GLY A 22 -11.95 10.68 -16.30
CA GLY A 22 -11.18 9.44 -16.32
C GLY A 22 -10.99 8.76 -14.96
N PHE A 23 -11.57 9.24 -13.87
CA PHE A 23 -11.42 8.57 -12.58
C PHE A 23 -12.68 8.70 -11.70
N HIS A 24 -12.81 7.71 -10.81
CA HIS A 24 -13.81 7.67 -9.75
C HIS A 24 -13.26 6.88 -8.56
N TYR A 25 -13.20 7.52 -7.39
CA TYR A 25 -12.71 6.94 -6.14
C TYR A 25 -13.81 6.93 -5.10
N ILE A 26 -13.91 5.86 -4.33
CA ILE A 26 -14.87 5.71 -3.24
C ILE A 26 -14.13 5.41 -1.95
N PHE A 27 -14.36 6.25 -0.95
CA PHE A 27 -13.92 6.03 0.43
C PHE A 27 -15.11 5.51 1.23
N ALA A 28 -14.93 4.38 1.91
CA ALA A 28 -15.98 3.76 2.72
C ALA A 28 -15.68 3.93 4.21
N TYR A 29 -16.64 4.44 4.95
CA TYR A 29 -16.48 4.72 6.38
C TYR A 29 -16.58 3.43 7.20
N ASP A 30 -17.49 2.53 6.83
CA ASP A 30 -17.67 1.21 7.47
C ASP A 30 -16.52 0.26 7.18
N ARG A 31 -15.86 0.40 6.02
CA ARG A 31 -14.67 -0.37 5.65
C ARG A 31 -13.37 0.26 6.15
N GLY A 32 -13.45 1.53 6.57
CA GLY A 32 -12.32 2.28 7.07
C GLY A 32 -11.22 2.48 6.04
N GLY A 33 -11.53 2.94 4.82
CA GLY A 33 -10.50 3.22 3.81
C GLY A 33 -11.01 3.42 2.39
N LEU A 34 -10.08 3.43 1.45
CA LEU A 34 -10.36 3.52 0.01
C LEU A 34 -10.93 2.18 -0.48
N GLU A 35 -12.22 2.14 -0.82
CA GLU A 35 -12.90 0.92 -1.25
C GLU A 35 -12.76 0.68 -2.75
N SER A 36 -12.79 1.75 -3.55
CA SER A 36 -12.72 1.66 -5.01
C SER A 36 -11.76 2.71 -5.57
N LEU A 37 -10.92 2.28 -6.48
CA LEU A 37 -9.98 3.10 -7.23
C LEU A 37 -10.15 2.77 -8.71
N VAL A 38 -11.02 3.52 -9.39
CA VAL A 38 -11.27 3.36 -10.82
C VAL A 38 -10.52 4.45 -11.58
N GLN A 39 -9.69 4.05 -12.55
CA GLN A 39 -9.06 4.93 -13.53
C GLN A 39 -9.32 4.38 -14.94
N ASP A 40 -9.72 5.25 -15.85
CA ASP A 40 -10.06 4.93 -17.24
C ASP A 40 -11.06 3.75 -17.36
N GLY A 41 -12.04 3.72 -16.43
CA GLY A 41 -13.05 2.67 -16.33
C GLY A 41 -12.55 1.34 -15.76
N LYS A 42 -11.32 1.24 -15.31
CA LYS A 42 -10.71 0.01 -14.77
C LYS A 42 -10.59 0.08 -13.25
N GLU A 43 -11.19 -0.90 -12.55
CA GLU A 43 -11.06 -1.04 -11.09
C GLU A 43 -9.70 -1.64 -10.72
N TRP A 44 -9.01 -1.01 -9.78
CA TRP A 44 -7.70 -1.41 -9.30
C TRP A 44 -7.72 -2.15 -7.97
N LEU A 45 -8.75 -2.00 -7.17
CA LEU A 45 -8.81 -2.59 -5.84
C LEU A 45 -9.74 -3.81 -5.78
N TYR A 46 -9.29 -4.85 -5.13
CA TYR A 46 -10.08 -6.01 -4.74
C TYR A 46 -10.64 -5.86 -3.32
N ARG A 47 -9.92 -5.13 -2.50
CA ARG A 47 -10.27 -4.80 -1.11
C ARG A 47 -9.61 -3.49 -0.70
N THR A 48 -10.13 -2.87 0.35
CA THR A 48 -9.55 -1.68 0.98
C THR A 48 -8.07 -1.88 1.29
N PRO A 49 -7.18 -0.96 0.87
CA PRO A 49 -5.77 -0.98 1.27
C PRO A 49 -5.62 -0.90 2.79
N MET A 50 -4.71 -1.69 3.32
CA MET A 50 -4.44 -1.74 4.77
C MET A 50 -2.97 -1.43 5.05
N PRO A 51 -2.66 -0.83 6.21
CA PRO A 51 -1.29 -0.71 6.68
C PRO A 51 -0.59 -2.07 6.68
N ALA A 52 0.64 -2.14 6.18
CA ALA A 52 1.43 -3.35 6.13
C ALA A 52 2.53 -3.26 7.20
N LEU A 53 2.36 -4.03 8.27
CA LEU A 53 3.22 -4.04 9.45
C LEU A 53 4.05 -5.32 9.57
N TRP A 54 3.83 -6.27 8.68
CA TRP A 54 4.51 -7.56 8.64
C TRP A 54 5.07 -7.83 7.26
N ARG A 55 6.27 -8.38 7.20
CA ARG A 55 6.79 -9.14 6.08
C ARG A 55 6.99 -10.59 6.51
N ALA A 56 6.90 -11.54 5.59
CA ALA A 56 7.13 -12.95 5.92
C ALA A 56 8.54 -13.13 6.49
N THR A 57 8.67 -13.99 7.48
CA THR A 57 9.96 -14.23 8.13
C THR A 57 10.90 -15.01 7.23
N THR A 58 12.16 -14.58 7.17
CA THR A 58 13.22 -15.33 6.51
C THR A 58 13.79 -16.42 7.43
N ASP A 59 14.58 -17.33 6.89
CA ASP A 59 15.32 -18.30 7.70
C ASP A 59 16.27 -17.60 8.70
N ASN A 60 16.84 -16.45 8.32
CA ASN A 60 17.66 -15.65 9.20
C ASN A 60 16.86 -15.07 10.38
N ASP A 61 15.65 -14.54 10.11
CA ASP A 61 14.77 -14.01 11.16
C ASP A 61 14.37 -15.11 12.17
N ARG A 62 14.12 -16.31 11.68
CA ARG A 62 13.84 -17.47 12.54
C ARG A 62 15.07 -17.87 13.34
N GLY A 63 16.25 -17.86 12.70
CA GLY A 63 17.52 -18.21 13.33
C GLY A 63 17.95 -17.27 14.45
N ASN A 64 17.73 -15.95 14.32
CA ASN A 64 18.06 -14.95 15.33
C ASN A 64 16.93 -14.66 16.33
N GLY A 65 15.74 -15.27 16.14
CA GLY A 65 14.58 -15.12 17.00
C GLY A 65 13.79 -13.83 16.79
N PHE A 66 14.05 -13.09 15.73
CA PHE A 66 13.29 -11.86 15.39
C PHE A 66 11.80 -12.12 15.22
N SER A 67 11.43 -13.23 14.54
CA SER A 67 10.02 -13.60 14.34
C SER A 67 9.25 -13.72 15.66
N THR A 68 9.89 -14.21 16.72
CA THR A 68 9.30 -14.30 18.07
C THR A 68 9.26 -12.95 18.77
N LYS A 69 10.35 -12.17 18.70
CA LYS A 69 10.46 -10.86 19.35
C LYS A 69 9.43 -9.87 18.80
N SER A 70 9.15 -9.93 17.51
CA SER A 70 8.25 -9.01 16.81
C SER A 70 6.88 -9.63 16.47
N ALA A 71 6.53 -10.76 17.05
CA ALA A 71 5.31 -11.52 16.75
C ALA A 71 4.00 -10.73 16.94
N GLN A 72 3.99 -9.68 17.75
CA GLN A 72 2.81 -8.80 17.92
C GLN A 72 2.36 -8.14 16.60
N TRP A 73 3.26 -8.01 15.62
CA TRP A 73 2.93 -7.42 14.32
C TRP A 73 2.31 -8.41 13.34
N LEU A 74 2.44 -9.71 13.59
CA LEU A 74 1.83 -10.74 12.75
C LEU A 74 0.30 -10.65 12.82
N GLY A 75 -0.31 -10.32 11.69
CA GLY A 75 -1.76 -10.14 11.59
C GLY A 75 -2.27 -8.82 12.21
N ALA A 76 -1.40 -7.93 12.68
CA ALA A 76 -1.82 -6.65 13.23
C ALA A 76 -2.67 -5.84 12.23
N ASP A 77 -2.35 -5.91 10.94
CA ASP A 77 -3.12 -5.28 9.87
C ASP A 77 -4.53 -5.85 9.69
N LEU A 78 -4.73 -7.14 9.99
CA LEU A 78 -6.03 -7.82 9.89
C LEU A 78 -6.96 -7.49 11.05
N PHE A 79 -6.39 -7.17 12.21
CA PHE A 79 -7.12 -6.95 13.46
C PHE A 79 -7.07 -5.50 13.95
N SER A 80 -6.45 -4.60 13.19
CA SER A 80 -6.55 -3.16 13.46
C SER A 80 -7.96 -2.66 13.16
N SER A 81 -8.49 -1.80 14.05
CA SER A 81 -9.78 -1.12 13.87
C SER A 81 -9.57 0.30 13.35
N CYS A 82 -10.43 0.74 12.44
CA CYS A 82 -10.48 2.16 12.05
C CYS A 82 -11.37 2.90 13.05
N ASP A 83 -10.76 3.63 13.97
CA ASP A 83 -11.46 4.26 15.10
C ASP A 83 -11.76 5.74 14.87
N HIS A 84 -11.10 6.36 13.88
CA HIS A 84 -11.33 7.76 13.56
C HIS A 84 -11.19 8.01 12.05
N ILE A 85 -12.12 8.84 11.53
CA ILE A 85 -12.13 9.30 10.15
C ILE A 85 -12.27 10.81 10.14
N SER A 86 -11.46 11.49 9.35
CA SER A 86 -11.60 12.93 9.11
C SER A 86 -11.61 13.25 7.63
N VAL A 87 -12.37 14.29 7.27
CA VAL A 87 -12.51 14.77 5.88
C VAL A 87 -12.14 16.23 5.84
N ALA A 88 -11.38 16.62 4.82
CA ALA A 88 -11.12 18.01 4.50
C ALA A 88 -11.39 18.29 3.02
N ILE A 89 -12.11 19.36 2.74
CA ILE A 89 -12.42 19.86 1.40
C ILE A 89 -11.68 21.19 1.20
N ASP A 90 -10.85 21.26 0.15
CA ASP A 90 -10.01 22.45 -0.15
C ASP A 90 -9.19 22.93 1.06
N GLY A 91 -8.68 21.97 1.85
CA GLY A 91 -7.88 22.22 3.04
C GLY A 91 -8.69 22.58 4.29
N GLN A 92 -10.02 22.66 4.20
CA GLN A 92 -10.88 22.95 5.35
C GLN A 92 -11.48 21.65 5.88
N SER A 93 -11.24 21.37 7.17
CA SER A 93 -11.86 20.24 7.84
C SER A 93 -13.37 20.43 7.93
N ILE A 94 -14.12 19.38 7.61
CA ILE A 94 -15.58 19.36 7.74
C ILE A 94 -16.00 18.21 8.67
N PRO A 95 -17.17 18.31 9.33
CA PRO A 95 -17.76 17.18 10.02
C PRO A 95 -17.93 16.00 9.07
N LEU A 96 -17.75 14.76 9.56
CA LEU A 96 -17.92 13.57 8.72
C LEU A 96 -19.35 13.50 8.20
N PRO A 97 -19.60 13.59 6.87
CA PRO A 97 -20.95 13.57 6.33
C PRO A 97 -21.48 12.14 6.32
N ILE A 98 -22.51 11.87 7.12
CA ILE A 98 -23.19 10.56 7.21
C ILE A 98 -24.64 10.76 6.81
N ALA A 99 -25.11 10.00 5.80
CA ALA A 99 -26.47 10.01 5.29
C ALA A 99 -27.06 11.42 5.06
N PRO A 100 -26.34 12.32 4.35
CA PRO A 100 -26.85 13.67 4.10
C PRO A 100 -28.04 13.63 3.14
N GLU A 101 -28.98 14.56 3.31
CA GLU A 101 -30.15 14.66 2.46
C GLU A 101 -29.77 14.86 0.98
N ASN A 102 -30.35 14.05 0.09
CA ASN A 102 -30.06 14.06 -1.34
C ASN A 102 -28.58 13.90 -1.71
N ASN A 103 -27.78 13.24 -0.88
CA ASN A 103 -26.34 13.06 -1.06
C ASN A 103 -25.56 14.38 -1.22
N ARG A 104 -26.04 15.44 -0.58
CA ARG A 104 -25.44 16.78 -0.60
C ARG A 104 -25.01 17.23 0.78
N TYR A 105 -24.00 18.04 0.83
CA TYR A 105 -23.46 18.65 2.05
C TYR A 105 -23.09 20.12 1.79
N SER A 106 -24.11 21.00 1.79
CA SER A 106 -23.92 22.43 1.52
C SER A 106 -23.20 22.71 0.20
N ASP A 107 -22.17 23.52 0.23
CA ASP A 107 -21.43 23.99 -0.93
C ASP A 107 -20.20 23.11 -1.27
N HIS A 108 -20.10 21.91 -0.67
CA HIS A 108 -18.94 21.04 -0.80
C HIS A 108 -19.11 19.92 -1.85
N GLU A 109 -20.02 20.07 -2.82
CA GLU A 109 -20.20 19.11 -3.91
C GLU A 109 -19.17 19.24 -5.04
N THR A 110 -18.39 20.31 -5.04
CA THR A 110 -17.23 20.50 -5.93
C THR A 110 -16.02 21.00 -5.16
N ALA A 111 -14.85 20.50 -5.52
CA ALA A 111 -13.59 20.86 -4.83
C ALA A 111 -12.41 20.91 -5.79
N THR A 112 -11.31 21.50 -5.37
CA THR A 112 -10.00 21.39 -6.01
C THR A 112 -9.17 20.27 -5.41
N THR A 113 -9.39 20.00 -4.11
CA THR A 113 -8.76 18.90 -3.36
C THR A 113 -9.72 18.31 -2.35
N VAL A 114 -9.65 17.00 -2.18
CA VAL A 114 -10.36 16.26 -1.12
C VAL A 114 -9.36 15.41 -0.37
N ALA A 115 -9.29 15.55 0.95
CA ALA A 115 -8.47 14.72 1.80
C ALA A 115 -9.34 13.90 2.76
N VAL A 116 -9.06 12.59 2.84
CA VAL A 116 -9.71 11.67 3.78
C VAL A 116 -8.63 10.96 4.56
N THR A 117 -8.70 11.04 5.90
CA THR A 117 -7.76 10.36 6.80
C THR A 117 -8.49 9.28 7.57
N PHE A 118 -7.94 8.08 7.55
CA PHE A 118 -8.37 6.95 8.36
C PHE A 118 -7.29 6.67 9.41
N THR A 119 -7.66 6.63 10.68
CA THR A 119 -6.76 6.32 11.78
C THR A 119 -7.13 4.95 12.35
N TYR A 120 -6.17 4.04 12.26
CA TYR A 120 -6.31 2.66 12.73
C TYR A 120 -5.62 2.51 14.09
N THR A 121 -6.25 1.81 15.00
CA THR A 121 -5.65 1.35 16.26
C THR A 121 -5.21 -0.09 16.12
N THR A 122 -3.96 -0.37 16.45
CA THR A 122 -3.37 -1.71 16.36
C THR A 122 -3.80 -2.60 17.53
N PRO A 123 -3.89 -3.93 17.34
CA PRO A 123 -4.18 -4.89 18.42
C PRO A 123 -2.96 -5.19 19.30
N THR A 124 -1.87 -4.47 19.17
CA THR A 124 -0.63 -4.66 19.92
C THR A 124 -0.76 -4.22 21.38
N THR A 125 0.16 -4.64 22.21
CA THR A 125 0.26 -4.21 23.62
C THR A 125 1.66 -3.62 23.89
N PRO A 126 1.74 -2.28 24.09
CA PRO A 126 0.65 -1.31 24.06
C PRO A 126 0.07 -1.13 22.65
N ALA A 127 -1.21 -0.73 22.55
CA ALA A 127 -1.80 -0.36 21.28
C ALA A 127 -1.21 0.96 20.77
N THR A 128 -1.01 1.08 19.46
CA THR A 128 -0.60 2.32 18.80
C THR A 128 -1.50 2.65 17.64
N THR A 129 -1.27 3.77 16.96
CA THR A 129 -2.11 4.24 15.86
C THR A 129 -1.31 4.39 14.56
N ILE A 130 -2.02 4.16 13.45
CA ILE A 130 -1.52 4.42 12.11
C ILE A 130 -2.55 5.24 11.37
N ALA A 131 -2.17 6.43 10.93
CA ALA A 131 -3.02 7.28 10.11
C ALA A 131 -2.64 7.16 8.63
N VAL A 132 -3.64 6.95 7.77
CA VAL A 132 -3.49 6.93 6.32
C VAL A 132 -4.35 8.05 5.74
N THR A 133 -3.71 9.05 5.14
CA THR A 133 -4.36 10.20 4.51
C THR A 133 -4.27 10.06 2.99
N TYR A 134 -5.42 10.08 2.34
CA TYR A 134 -5.56 10.14 0.90
C TYR A 134 -5.96 11.55 0.49
N THR A 135 -5.15 12.22 -0.32
CA THR A 135 -5.44 13.56 -0.83
C THR A 135 -5.59 13.49 -2.35
N VAL A 136 -6.81 13.66 -2.82
CA VAL A 136 -7.17 13.62 -4.25
C VAL A 136 -7.11 15.03 -4.83
N ALA A 137 -6.36 15.19 -5.91
CA ALA A 137 -6.30 16.42 -6.69
C ALA A 137 -7.27 16.37 -7.89
N ALA A 138 -7.60 17.54 -8.45
CA ALA A 138 -8.50 17.65 -9.61
C ALA A 138 -8.04 16.87 -10.86
N SER A 139 -6.75 16.56 -10.96
CA SER A 139 -6.18 15.70 -12.00
C SER A 139 -6.46 14.20 -11.81
N GLY A 140 -7.06 13.80 -10.69
CA GLY A 140 -7.18 12.40 -10.27
C GLY A 140 -5.91 11.83 -9.62
N ALA A 141 -4.80 12.58 -9.56
CA ALA A 141 -3.65 12.16 -8.77
C ALA A 141 -4.01 12.11 -7.29
N MET A 142 -3.56 11.07 -6.61
CA MET A 142 -3.85 10.83 -5.19
C MET A 142 -2.55 10.72 -4.42
N MET A 143 -2.25 11.71 -3.58
CA MET A 143 -1.17 11.61 -2.61
C MET A 143 -1.64 10.75 -1.44
N VAL A 144 -0.83 9.78 -1.05
CA VAL A 144 -1.05 8.92 0.11
C VAL A 144 0.05 9.20 1.11
N ALA A 145 -0.33 9.63 2.32
CA ALA A 145 0.59 9.83 3.44
C ALA A 145 0.25 8.87 4.57
N VAL A 146 1.26 8.23 5.13
CA VAL A 146 1.13 7.28 6.24
C VAL A 146 1.96 7.78 7.40
N HIS A 147 1.34 7.86 8.56
CA HIS A 147 1.97 8.20 9.83
C HIS A 147 1.78 7.07 10.82
N TYR A 148 2.87 6.48 11.31
CA TYR A 148 2.88 5.53 12.41
C TYR A 148 3.32 6.25 13.68
N ALA A 149 2.51 6.19 14.72
CA ALA A 149 2.83 6.77 16.02
C ALA A 149 3.63 5.76 16.85
N GLY A 150 4.91 6.04 17.08
CA GLY A 150 5.78 5.22 17.92
C GLY A 150 5.29 5.15 19.36
N LYS A 151 5.50 4.01 20.02
CA LYS A 151 5.14 3.87 21.42
C LYS A 151 6.14 3.02 22.18
N ALA A 152 6.57 3.50 23.34
CA ALA A 152 7.46 2.76 24.23
C ALA A 152 6.95 1.33 24.48
N ASP A 153 7.89 0.39 24.57
CA ASP A 153 7.63 -1.05 24.79
C ASP A 153 7.07 -1.80 23.56
N LEU A 154 6.89 -1.15 22.41
CA LEU A 154 6.60 -1.86 21.17
C LEU A 154 7.88 -2.48 20.59
N PRO A 155 7.81 -3.74 20.11
CA PRO A 155 8.95 -4.36 19.45
C PRO A 155 9.23 -3.71 18.10
N GLU A 156 10.42 -3.97 17.58
CA GLU A 156 10.80 -3.55 16.22
C GLU A 156 9.78 -3.98 15.17
N LEU A 157 9.55 -3.08 14.21
CA LEU A 157 8.70 -3.34 13.06
C LEU A 157 9.44 -4.18 12.02
N PRO A 158 8.83 -5.24 11.48
CA PRO A 158 9.36 -5.95 10.30
C PRO A 158 9.30 -5.10 9.03
N ALA A 159 8.26 -4.29 8.90
CA ALA A 159 8.04 -3.39 7.79
C ALA A 159 7.01 -2.32 8.16
N LEU A 160 7.01 -1.21 7.44
CA LEU A 160 5.95 -0.21 7.48
C LEU A 160 5.58 0.19 6.05
N GLY A 161 4.37 -0.11 5.64
CA GLY A 161 3.88 0.13 4.28
C GLY A 161 2.38 0.27 4.19
N LEU A 162 1.89 0.36 2.95
CA LEU A 162 0.47 0.28 2.61
C LEU A 162 0.30 -0.77 1.51
N ARG A 163 -0.57 -1.74 1.74
CA ARG A 163 -0.81 -2.86 0.85
C ARG A 163 -2.09 -2.67 0.03
N LEU A 164 -1.94 -2.73 -1.29
CA LEU A 164 -3.01 -2.72 -2.28
C LEU A 164 -3.16 -4.13 -2.86
N VAL A 165 -4.37 -4.68 -2.82
CA VAL A 165 -4.69 -5.97 -3.43
C VAL A 165 -5.52 -5.73 -4.67
N MET A 166 -5.00 -6.13 -5.83
CA MET A 166 -5.65 -5.99 -7.13
C MET A 166 -6.39 -7.28 -7.50
N PRO A 167 -7.52 -7.21 -8.23
CA PRO A 167 -8.40 -8.37 -8.46
C PRO A 167 -7.81 -9.45 -9.38
N THR A 168 -6.77 -9.13 -10.18
CA THR A 168 -6.19 -10.07 -11.15
C THR A 168 -4.67 -10.09 -11.09
N PRO A 169 -4.01 -11.16 -11.55
CA PRO A 169 -2.57 -11.16 -11.74
C PRO A 169 -2.13 -10.06 -12.73
N ALA A 170 -1.04 -9.37 -12.40
CA ALA A 170 -0.43 -8.43 -13.32
C ALA A 170 0.28 -9.19 -14.47
N LEU A 171 0.26 -8.58 -15.65
CA LEU A 171 1.09 -9.00 -16.78
C LEU A 171 2.57 -8.74 -16.49
N GLY A 172 2.84 -7.79 -15.59
CA GLY A 172 4.16 -7.42 -15.14
C GLY A 172 4.19 -6.02 -14.55
N PHE A 173 5.38 -5.57 -14.25
CA PHE A 173 5.61 -4.21 -13.77
C PHE A 173 6.93 -3.66 -14.30
N THR A 174 6.98 -2.33 -14.42
CA THR A 174 8.19 -1.58 -14.78
C THR A 174 8.48 -0.59 -13.67
N TYR A 175 9.73 -0.44 -13.28
CA TYR A 175 10.10 0.46 -12.19
C TYR A 175 11.43 1.16 -12.45
N GLN A 176 11.65 2.28 -11.80
CA GLN A 176 12.93 2.97 -11.76
C GLN A 176 13.52 2.88 -10.36
N GLY A 177 14.62 2.15 -10.26
CA GLY A 177 15.28 1.85 -9.00
C GLY A 177 16.53 1.00 -9.21
N LEU A 178 16.84 0.14 -8.25
CA LEU A 178 17.92 -0.84 -8.33
C LEU A 178 17.43 -2.12 -9.01
N SER A 179 18.27 -2.73 -9.85
CA SER A 179 17.94 -3.97 -10.55
C SER A 179 17.78 -5.14 -9.60
N GLY A 180 16.81 -6.02 -9.92
CA GLY A 180 16.58 -7.28 -9.21
C GLY A 180 15.93 -7.10 -7.85
N GLU A 181 15.82 -8.20 -7.12
CA GLU A 181 15.36 -8.22 -5.75
C GLU A 181 16.44 -7.63 -4.83
N THR A 182 16.06 -6.65 -4.03
CA THR A 182 16.98 -5.90 -3.16
C THR A 182 16.34 -5.62 -1.81
N TYR A 183 17.15 -5.64 -0.75
CA TYR A 183 16.77 -5.27 0.62
C TYR A 183 17.69 -4.17 1.14
N PRO A 184 17.33 -3.45 2.20
CA PRO A 184 18.16 -2.36 2.72
C PRO A 184 19.62 -2.76 2.97
N ASP A 185 19.82 -3.97 3.49
CA ASP A 185 21.15 -4.56 3.80
C ASP A 185 21.67 -5.50 2.68
N ARG A 186 20.93 -5.73 1.62
CA ARG A 186 21.27 -6.62 0.48
C ARG A 186 20.95 -5.97 -0.85
N LYS A 187 21.71 -4.93 -1.21
CA LYS A 187 21.52 -4.17 -2.45
C LYS A 187 22.82 -3.84 -3.19
N ALA A 188 23.97 -4.31 -2.71
CA ALA A 188 25.29 -3.92 -3.24
C ALA A 188 25.50 -4.29 -4.72
N GLY A 189 24.80 -5.30 -5.25
CA GLY A 189 24.86 -5.69 -6.66
C GLY A 189 23.84 -4.99 -7.56
N GLY A 190 22.94 -4.20 -7.00
CA GLY A 190 21.87 -3.51 -7.74
C GLY A 190 22.41 -2.40 -8.63
N ARG A 191 21.90 -2.32 -9.86
CA ARG A 191 22.23 -1.26 -10.83
C ARG A 191 21.07 -0.31 -10.98
N LYS A 192 21.31 1.00 -10.83
CA LYS A 192 20.29 2.03 -11.05
C LYS A 192 19.84 2.03 -12.52
N GLY A 193 18.54 2.07 -12.75
CA GLY A 193 17.97 2.10 -14.10
C GLY A 193 16.45 1.93 -14.10
N ILE A 194 15.91 1.79 -15.32
CA ILE A 194 14.53 1.38 -15.54
C ILE A 194 14.57 -0.12 -15.84
N HIS A 195 13.78 -0.88 -15.07
CA HIS A 195 13.74 -2.34 -15.14
C HIS A 195 12.32 -2.80 -15.41
N GLN A 196 12.18 -3.82 -16.24
CA GLN A 196 10.90 -4.47 -16.55
C GLN A 196 10.90 -5.90 -16.03
N VAL A 197 9.82 -6.27 -15.38
CA VAL A 197 9.58 -7.62 -14.83
C VAL A 197 8.30 -8.17 -15.44
N THR A 198 8.37 -9.37 -16.00
CA THR A 198 7.21 -10.08 -16.55
C THR A 198 6.49 -10.86 -15.45
N GLY A 199 5.18 -10.71 -15.40
CA GLY A 199 4.36 -11.34 -14.36
C GLY A 199 4.62 -10.80 -12.96
N VAL A 200 4.36 -11.63 -11.96
CA VAL A 200 4.59 -11.37 -10.54
C VAL A 200 5.43 -12.54 -9.96
N PRO A 201 6.74 -12.55 -10.25
CA PRO A 201 7.61 -13.68 -9.88
C PRO A 201 7.73 -13.81 -8.36
N VAL A 202 7.82 -15.05 -7.91
CA VAL A 202 8.08 -15.43 -6.52
C VAL A 202 9.40 -16.19 -6.49
N THR A 203 10.32 -15.79 -5.63
CA THR A 203 11.58 -16.51 -5.45
C THR A 203 11.29 -17.88 -4.83
N PRO A 204 11.69 -19.00 -5.47
CA PRO A 204 11.27 -20.33 -5.10
C PRO A 204 12.08 -20.89 -3.91
N TYR A 205 11.98 -20.25 -2.76
CA TYR A 205 12.54 -20.79 -1.52
C TYR A 205 11.85 -22.13 -1.15
N LEU A 206 12.60 -23.05 -0.59
CA LEU A 206 12.06 -24.36 -0.18
C LEU A 206 10.90 -24.20 0.83
N VAL A 207 11.10 -23.36 1.82
CA VAL A 207 10.04 -22.86 2.71
C VAL A 207 9.70 -21.45 2.25
N PRO A 208 8.44 -21.16 1.88
CA PRO A 208 8.05 -19.81 1.52
C PRO A 208 8.43 -18.79 2.58
N GLN A 209 8.96 -17.66 2.16
CA GLN A 209 9.44 -16.59 3.02
C GLN A 209 9.42 -15.26 2.27
N GLU A 210 9.85 -14.19 2.92
CA GLU A 210 9.98 -12.88 2.29
C GLU A 210 10.79 -12.93 1.00
N CYS A 211 10.23 -12.32 -0.05
CA CYS A 211 10.86 -12.20 -1.37
C CYS A 211 10.26 -11.05 -2.17
N GLY A 212 10.86 -10.77 -3.33
CA GLY A 212 10.33 -9.81 -4.32
C GLY A 212 10.39 -8.35 -3.89
N MET A 213 11.22 -8.00 -2.91
CA MET A 213 11.41 -6.61 -2.48
C MET A 213 12.30 -5.85 -3.46
N HIS A 214 11.95 -4.59 -3.71
CA HIS A 214 12.73 -3.63 -4.46
C HIS A 214 12.88 -2.36 -3.62
N VAL A 215 14.10 -1.93 -3.32
CA VAL A 215 14.38 -0.72 -2.55
C VAL A 215 14.88 0.43 -3.42
N ASP A 216 14.86 1.66 -2.89
CA ASP A 216 15.38 2.88 -3.53
C ASP A 216 14.68 3.24 -4.86
N ASN A 217 13.34 3.08 -4.93
CA ASN A 217 12.58 3.31 -6.15
C ASN A 217 12.01 4.72 -6.23
N GLN A 218 12.00 5.27 -7.45
CA GLN A 218 11.37 6.54 -7.77
C GLN A 218 9.91 6.35 -8.22
N TRP A 219 9.63 5.28 -8.96
CA TRP A 219 8.28 4.93 -9.39
C TRP A 219 8.20 3.44 -9.74
N VAL A 220 6.98 2.93 -9.70
CA VAL A 220 6.59 1.62 -10.23
C VAL A 220 5.30 1.76 -11.02
N THR A 221 5.19 1.06 -12.15
CA THR A 221 3.98 0.96 -12.97
C THR A 221 3.62 -0.51 -13.06
N VAL A 222 2.43 -0.87 -12.57
CA VAL A 222 1.89 -2.23 -12.65
C VAL A 222 0.93 -2.30 -13.82
N THR A 223 1.08 -3.31 -14.69
CA THR A 223 0.24 -3.50 -15.88
C THR A 223 -0.62 -4.74 -15.72
N ARG A 224 -1.92 -4.60 -15.98
CA ARG A 224 -2.92 -5.68 -15.98
C ARG A 224 -3.59 -5.80 -17.34
N GLY A 225 -4.17 -6.96 -17.63
CA GLY A 225 -4.83 -7.24 -18.91
C GLY A 225 -6.34 -7.53 -18.78
N THR A 226 -6.90 -7.49 -17.55
CA THR A 226 -8.33 -7.75 -17.33
C THR A 226 -8.78 -7.24 -15.96
N THR A 227 -10.03 -6.81 -15.87
CA THR A 227 -10.71 -6.43 -14.62
C THR A 227 -11.55 -7.57 -14.04
N GLN A 228 -11.74 -8.66 -14.77
CA GLN A 228 -12.74 -9.72 -14.52
C GLN A 228 -14.20 -9.22 -14.56
N ASN A 229 -14.44 -8.05 -15.09
CA ASN A 229 -15.79 -7.55 -15.32
C ASN A 229 -16.25 -8.00 -16.71
N ASN A 230 -17.28 -8.86 -16.77
CA ASN A 230 -17.82 -9.38 -18.04
C ASN A 230 -18.45 -8.30 -18.93
N ALA A 231 -18.78 -7.13 -18.37
CA ALA A 231 -19.28 -5.97 -19.13
C ALA A 231 -18.14 -5.12 -19.71
N ASP A 232 -16.88 -5.38 -19.34
CA ASP A 232 -15.73 -4.68 -19.87
C ASP A 232 -15.39 -5.23 -21.26
N ALA A 233 -15.74 -4.46 -22.29
CA ALA A 233 -15.48 -4.83 -23.68
C ALA A 233 -14.06 -4.45 -24.15
N ASP A 234 -13.32 -3.66 -23.36
CA ASP A 234 -11.97 -3.30 -23.61
C ASP A 234 -11.01 -4.34 -23.00
N HIS A 235 -10.24 -4.99 -23.87
CA HIS A 235 -9.28 -6.04 -23.52
C HIS A 235 -7.82 -5.56 -23.62
N ASP A 236 -7.60 -4.27 -23.85
CA ASP A 236 -6.27 -3.71 -23.90
C ASP A 236 -5.63 -3.71 -22.50
N ALA A 237 -4.30 -3.80 -22.49
CA ALA A 237 -3.55 -3.72 -21.24
C ALA A 237 -3.63 -2.30 -20.65
N PHE A 238 -3.81 -2.20 -19.35
CA PHE A 238 -3.93 -0.95 -18.63
C PHE A 238 -2.98 -0.91 -17.43
N SER A 239 -2.57 0.28 -17.02
CA SER A 239 -1.49 0.45 -16.06
C SER A 239 -1.82 1.44 -14.96
N LEU A 240 -1.37 1.13 -13.73
CA LEU A 240 -1.37 2.03 -12.59
C LEU A 240 0.05 2.41 -12.23
N LYS A 241 0.31 3.70 -12.09
CA LYS A 241 1.64 4.21 -11.73
C LYS A 241 1.63 4.77 -10.32
N VAL A 242 2.59 4.31 -9.52
CA VAL A 242 2.92 4.88 -8.21
C VAL A 242 4.28 5.56 -8.31
N ARG A 243 4.40 6.75 -7.76
CA ARG A 243 5.65 7.52 -7.76
C ARG A 243 5.98 8.09 -6.39
N GLN A 244 7.26 8.31 -6.16
CA GLN A 244 7.75 9.00 -4.96
C GLN A 244 7.18 10.42 -4.89
N THR A 245 7.06 10.92 -3.68
CA THR A 245 6.85 12.34 -3.40
C THR A 245 8.20 12.99 -3.08
N GLN A 246 8.64 12.93 -1.84
CA GLN A 246 9.90 13.53 -1.38
C GLN A 246 11.06 12.52 -1.34
N HIS A 247 10.78 11.28 -0.97
CA HIS A 247 11.79 10.23 -0.78
C HIS A 247 11.50 9.02 -1.64
N HIS A 248 12.54 8.27 -1.95
CA HIS A 248 12.39 6.94 -2.55
C HIS A 248 11.58 6.04 -1.63
N PHE A 249 10.86 5.10 -2.21
CA PHE A 249 10.14 4.08 -1.48
C PHE A 249 10.68 2.67 -1.81
N ALA A 250 10.33 1.70 -0.99
CA ALA A 250 10.48 0.31 -1.35
C ALA A 250 9.12 -0.25 -1.76
N PHE A 251 9.09 -1.31 -2.59
CA PHE A 251 7.86 -2.00 -2.93
C PHE A 251 8.10 -3.50 -3.13
N SER A 252 7.03 -4.26 -2.97
CA SER A 252 6.91 -5.63 -3.48
C SER A 252 5.68 -5.75 -4.36
N CYS A 253 5.77 -6.59 -5.40
CA CYS A 253 4.66 -6.88 -6.31
C CYS A 253 4.58 -8.39 -6.50
N LEU A 254 3.74 -9.05 -5.72
CA LEU A 254 3.67 -10.50 -5.58
C LEU A 254 2.23 -11.00 -5.78
N PRO A 255 2.01 -12.30 -6.03
CA PRO A 255 0.67 -12.88 -6.03
C PRO A 255 0.14 -13.20 -4.63
N TYR A 256 0.98 -13.06 -3.60
CA TYR A 256 0.72 -13.46 -2.22
C TYR A 256 0.86 -12.29 -1.25
N THR A 257 0.06 -12.34 -0.20
CA THR A 257 0.26 -11.49 0.98
C THR A 257 1.37 -12.06 1.86
N PRO A 258 2.01 -11.24 2.73
CA PRO A 258 2.99 -11.74 3.69
C PRO A 258 2.46 -12.88 4.57
N THR A 259 1.17 -12.84 4.94
CA THR A 259 0.54 -13.89 5.74
C THR A 259 0.41 -15.22 4.99
N GLU A 260 0.13 -15.17 3.68
CA GLU A 260 0.09 -16.39 2.85
C GLU A 260 1.48 -17.03 2.73
N LEU A 261 2.53 -16.22 2.60
CA LEU A 261 3.92 -16.70 2.61
C LEU A 261 4.32 -17.25 3.99
N GLU A 262 3.95 -16.55 5.07
CA GLU A 262 4.29 -16.94 6.45
C GLU A 262 3.65 -18.27 6.86
N ASN A 263 2.42 -18.52 6.42
CA ASN A 263 1.66 -19.71 6.80
C ASN A 263 2.07 -20.96 6.02
N ALA A 264 2.69 -20.83 4.85
CA ALA A 264 3.11 -21.95 4.03
C ALA A 264 4.43 -22.52 4.54
N THR A 265 4.48 -23.81 4.82
CA THR A 265 5.69 -24.55 5.18
C THR A 265 6.34 -25.23 3.98
N HIS A 266 5.58 -25.35 2.87
CA HIS A 266 6.03 -25.89 1.58
C HIS A 266 5.42 -25.06 0.45
N GLN A 267 6.05 -25.05 -0.72
CA GLN A 267 5.60 -24.26 -1.86
C GLN A 267 4.22 -24.67 -2.38
N GLU A 268 3.88 -25.93 -2.35
CA GLU A 268 2.59 -26.47 -2.77
C GLU A 268 1.42 -26.10 -1.85
N GLU A 269 1.70 -25.54 -0.67
CA GLU A 269 0.69 -25.00 0.24
C GLU A 269 0.30 -23.56 -0.11
N LEU A 270 1.08 -22.89 -0.95
CA LEU A 270 0.72 -21.56 -1.43
C LEU A 270 -0.56 -21.62 -2.29
N PRO A 271 -1.48 -20.67 -2.14
CA PRO A 271 -2.69 -20.64 -2.95
C PRO A 271 -2.36 -20.44 -4.44
N VAL A 272 -3.27 -20.83 -5.31
CA VAL A 272 -3.14 -20.54 -6.75
C VAL A 272 -3.06 -19.03 -6.96
N PRO A 273 -2.05 -18.51 -7.69
CA PRO A 273 -1.92 -17.08 -7.98
C PRO A 273 -3.15 -16.56 -8.75
N ARG A 274 -3.93 -15.68 -8.14
CA ARG A 274 -5.18 -15.15 -8.73
C ARG A 274 -5.26 -13.63 -8.72
N ARG A 275 -4.32 -12.96 -8.09
CA ARG A 275 -4.34 -11.52 -7.82
C ARG A 275 -2.93 -10.95 -7.80
N THR A 276 -2.85 -9.64 -7.72
CA THR A 276 -1.59 -8.92 -7.49
C THR A 276 -1.66 -8.23 -6.15
N VAL A 277 -0.66 -8.42 -5.34
CA VAL A 277 -0.45 -7.73 -4.07
C VAL A 277 0.70 -6.77 -4.27
N LEU A 278 0.38 -5.48 -4.42
CA LEU A 278 1.36 -4.39 -4.47
C LEU A 278 1.44 -3.77 -3.07
N THR A 279 2.60 -3.82 -2.46
CA THR A 279 2.82 -3.09 -1.21
C THR A 279 3.88 -2.02 -1.42
N ILE A 280 3.55 -0.78 -1.03
CA ILE A 280 4.47 0.35 -1.02
C ILE A 280 4.94 0.55 0.41
N TYR A 281 6.26 0.56 0.61
CA TYR A 281 6.86 0.64 1.93
C TYR A 281 7.64 1.94 2.10
N GLY A 282 7.46 2.58 3.26
CA GLY A 282 8.33 3.64 3.74
C GLY A 282 9.57 3.09 4.45
N ALA A 283 9.42 1.92 5.10
CA ALA A 283 10.53 1.24 5.77
C ALA A 283 10.39 -0.28 5.69
N VAL A 284 11.51 -0.95 5.51
CA VAL A 284 11.64 -2.41 5.50
C VAL A 284 12.87 -2.78 6.32
N ARG A 285 12.73 -3.71 7.26
CA ARG A 285 13.86 -4.22 8.02
C ARG A 285 14.78 -5.04 7.12
N GLY A 286 16.07 -4.98 7.39
CA GLY A 286 17.05 -5.84 6.73
C GLY A 286 16.73 -7.33 6.88
N VAL A 287 17.29 -8.17 6.02
CA VAL A 287 17.05 -9.62 5.99
C VAL A 287 18.20 -10.45 6.57
N GLY A 288 19.30 -9.81 6.99
CA GLY A 288 20.41 -10.48 7.68
C GLY A 288 21.23 -11.42 6.78
N GLY A 289 21.66 -12.55 7.35
CA GLY A 289 22.55 -13.49 6.64
C GLY A 289 24.00 -13.04 6.64
N ILE A 290 24.44 -12.36 7.70
CA ILE A 290 25.84 -11.94 7.90
C ILE A 290 26.71 -13.17 8.12
N ASP A 291 26.21 -14.12 8.91
CA ASP A 291 26.86 -15.37 9.22
C ASP A 291 25.84 -16.51 9.39
N SER A 292 26.32 -17.72 9.70
CA SER A 292 25.51 -18.92 9.94
C SER A 292 25.18 -19.14 11.43
N TRP A 293 25.46 -18.18 12.29
CA TRP A 293 25.36 -18.32 13.74
C TRP A 293 24.16 -17.59 14.33
N GLY A 294 23.32 -16.98 13.47
CA GLY A 294 22.13 -16.24 13.90
C GLY A 294 22.42 -14.80 14.30
N SER A 295 23.47 -14.17 13.76
CA SER A 295 23.68 -12.74 13.93
C SER A 295 22.51 -11.94 13.38
N ASP A 296 22.08 -10.94 14.14
CA ASP A 296 21.02 -10.02 13.73
C ASP A 296 21.51 -9.08 12.63
N VAL A 297 20.58 -8.35 11.98
CA VAL A 297 20.93 -7.29 11.04
C VAL A 297 21.69 -6.18 11.74
N GLU A 298 22.49 -5.42 10.99
CA GLU A 298 23.20 -4.27 11.53
C GLU A 298 22.22 -3.16 11.95
N ALA A 299 22.59 -2.37 12.97
CA ALA A 299 21.75 -1.35 13.58
C ALA A 299 21.03 -0.39 12.61
N PRO A 300 21.62 0.06 11.47
CA PRO A 300 20.92 0.94 10.52
C PRO A 300 19.74 0.30 9.80
N TYR A 301 19.59 -1.02 9.88
CA TYR A 301 18.54 -1.77 9.18
C TYR A 301 17.41 -2.26 10.08
N HIS A 302 17.40 -1.82 11.34
CA HIS A 302 16.30 -1.99 12.27
C HIS A 302 15.25 -0.91 12.07
N ILE A 303 14.00 -1.18 12.40
CA ILE A 303 12.91 -0.20 12.40
C ILE A 303 12.37 -0.14 13.82
N ALA A 304 12.62 0.97 14.51
CA ALA A 304 12.19 1.14 15.90
C ALA A 304 10.66 1.19 16.01
N GLY A 305 10.06 0.39 16.88
CA GLY A 305 8.62 0.42 17.14
C GLY A 305 8.19 1.54 18.08
N ASP A 306 9.14 2.12 18.81
CA ASP A 306 8.93 3.20 19.78
C ASP A 306 9.10 4.62 19.21
N SER A 307 9.41 4.73 17.92
CA SER A 307 9.63 6.00 17.22
C SER A 307 8.58 6.23 16.15
N ASP A 308 8.21 7.49 15.92
CA ASP A 308 7.31 7.86 14.83
C ASP A 308 7.98 7.63 13.49
N HIS A 309 7.19 7.17 12.51
CA HIS A 309 7.63 6.99 11.14
C HIS A 309 6.61 7.58 10.17
N ASP A 310 7.10 8.34 9.21
CA ASP A 310 6.31 8.97 8.17
C ASP A 310 6.80 8.55 6.79
N PHE A 311 5.88 8.27 5.88
CA PHE A 311 6.20 8.14 4.46
C PHE A 311 5.02 8.56 3.60
N SER A 312 5.32 8.87 2.34
CA SER A 312 4.29 9.22 1.37
C SER A 312 4.68 8.80 -0.04
N PHE A 313 3.66 8.55 -0.84
CA PHE A 313 3.78 8.29 -2.26
C PHE A 313 2.57 8.87 -2.99
N GLU A 314 2.62 8.92 -4.31
CA GLU A 314 1.51 9.36 -5.13
C GLU A 314 1.07 8.23 -6.06
N ILE A 315 -0.23 7.95 -6.08
CA ILE A 315 -0.86 7.22 -7.17
C ILE A 315 -1.16 8.26 -8.27
N ALA A 316 -0.52 8.11 -9.42
CA ALA A 316 -0.72 9.05 -10.53
C ALA A 316 -2.19 9.00 -10.99
N GLY A 317 -2.74 10.15 -11.40
CA GLY A 317 -4.04 10.21 -12.04
C GLY A 317 -4.06 9.50 -13.41
N PRO A 318 -5.25 9.34 -14.02
CA PRO A 318 -5.36 8.80 -15.36
C PRO A 318 -4.52 9.61 -16.35
N MET A 319 -4.00 8.93 -17.36
CA MET A 319 -3.24 9.64 -18.39
C MET A 319 -4.18 10.53 -19.20
N PRO A 320 -3.79 11.77 -19.52
CA PRO A 320 -4.58 12.59 -20.44
C PRO A 320 -4.73 11.87 -21.77
N VAL A 321 -5.95 11.77 -22.26
CA VAL A 321 -6.27 11.26 -23.62
C VAL A 321 -5.76 12.24 -24.67
#